data_fb7e6a892e79cbd46a1bde3486d12801
#
_entry.id   fb7e6a892e79cbd46a1bde3486d12801
#
_cell.length_a   1.000
_cell.length_b   1.000
_cell.length_c   1.000
_cell.angle_alpha   90.00
_cell.angle_beta   90.00
_cell.angle_gamma   90.00
#
_symmetry.space_group_name_H-M   'P 1'
#
loop_
_entity.id
_entity.type
_entity.pdbx_description
1 polymer ?
#
loop_
_entity_poly.entity_id
_entity_poly.type
_entity_poly.pdbx_seq_one_letter_code
_entity_poly.pdbx_strand_id
1 'polypeptide(L)'
;LVLTGEQRKCMASLLGTLCPRSLSSYLFTGKIIPQSKDMLPLVAEYLFISIDGQLKALNKRDENELKNLITAPSVKYRRPYDVYIEEYPHLASFMASVNGNDFLTDPTGSRRFLPFEVLSIDIDRAIWVDMDQVYAEARTLLHNGFRYWFDDIEIEELHRGNTAFHVQTIEY
;
A
#
# COMPACT_ATOMS: atom_id res chain seq x y z
N LEU A 1 -3.10 -1.25 -1.05
CA LEU A 1 -4.12 -1.83 -0.15
C LEU A 1 -4.21 -0.98 1.12
N VAL A 2 -5.41 -0.60 1.52
CA VAL A 2 -5.65 0.12 2.77
C VAL A 2 -6.74 -0.60 3.57
N LEU A 3 -6.44 -0.97 4.79
CA LEU A 3 -7.43 -1.50 5.73
C LEU A 3 -7.92 -0.37 6.63
N THR A 4 -9.22 -0.17 6.69
CA THR A 4 -9.86 0.85 7.52
C THR A 4 -10.77 0.20 8.56
N GLY A 5 -10.98 0.85 9.67
CA GLY A 5 -11.88 0.34 10.71
C GLY A 5 -11.66 0.99 12.05
N GLU A 6 -12.34 0.47 13.06
CA GLU A 6 -12.16 0.92 14.43
C GLU A 6 -10.80 0.52 15.00
N GLN A 7 -10.32 1.31 15.94
CA GLN A 7 -9.10 1.02 16.69
C GLN A 7 -9.19 -0.36 17.37
N ARG A 8 -8.09 -1.12 17.43
CA ARG A 8 -7.94 -2.46 18.03
C ARG A 8 -8.32 -3.66 17.15
N LYS A 9 -8.53 -3.48 15.85
CA LYS A 9 -8.84 -4.61 14.95
C LYS A 9 -7.61 -5.36 14.40
N CYS A 10 -6.41 -5.18 14.96
CA CYS A 10 -5.18 -5.86 14.54
C CYS A 10 -4.85 -5.75 13.04
N MET A 11 -5.26 -4.66 12.39
CA MET A 11 -5.10 -4.46 10.95
C MET A 11 -3.62 -4.50 10.52
N ALA A 12 -2.74 -3.82 11.27
CA ALA A 12 -1.31 -3.84 10.99
C ALA A 12 -0.70 -5.24 11.12
N SER A 13 -1.16 -6.02 12.11
CA SER A 13 -0.73 -7.41 12.29
C SER A 13 -1.18 -8.28 11.11
N LEU A 14 -2.42 -8.11 10.65
CA LEU A 14 -2.92 -8.82 9.46
C LEU A 14 -2.11 -8.47 8.22
N LEU A 15 -1.79 -7.19 7.98
CA LEU A 15 -0.95 -6.78 6.86
C LEU A 15 0.42 -7.46 6.92
N GLY A 16 1.00 -7.58 8.10
CA GLY A 16 2.27 -8.29 8.31
C GLY A 16 2.20 -9.77 7.93
N THR A 17 1.05 -10.44 8.10
CA THR A 17 0.88 -11.85 7.72
C THR A 17 0.83 -12.08 6.21
N LEU A 18 0.57 -11.03 5.41
CA LEU A 18 0.58 -11.14 3.95
C LEU A 18 1.98 -11.37 3.37
N CYS A 19 3.02 -11.03 4.11
CA CYS A 19 4.38 -11.31 3.72
C CYS A 19 4.75 -12.75 4.14
N PRO A 20 5.16 -13.63 3.21
CA PRO A 20 5.65 -14.96 3.56
C PRO A 20 6.82 -14.88 4.55
N ARG A 21 6.90 -15.81 5.48
CA ARG A 21 7.97 -15.82 6.50
C ARG A 21 9.37 -15.88 5.90
N SER A 22 9.51 -16.57 4.78
CA SER A 22 10.76 -16.67 4.00
C SER A 22 11.21 -15.33 3.42
N LEU A 23 10.29 -14.36 3.24
CA LEU A 23 10.52 -13.03 2.68
C LEU A 23 10.42 -11.92 3.72
N SER A 24 10.42 -12.24 5.01
CA SER A 24 10.24 -11.25 6.10
C SER A 24 11.28 -10.12 6.09
N SER A 25 12.50 -10.37 5.59
CA SER A 25 13.54 -9.35 5.40
C SER A 25 13.20 -8.32 4.32
N TYR A 26 12.23 -8.61 3.46
CA TYR A 26 11.74 -7.71 2.41
C TYR A 26 10.43 -6.99 2.79
N LEU A 27 10.01 -7.10 4.05
CA LEU A 27 8.91 -6.32 4.62
C LEU A 27 9.47 -5.13 5.39
N PHE A 28 9.18 -3.92 4.92
CA PHE A 28 9.45 -2.70 5.66
C PHE A 28 8.23 -2.32 6.51
N THR A 29 8.45 -2.14 7.79
CA THR A 29 7.45 -1.62 8.73
C THR A 29 8.08 -0.43 9.46
N GLY A 30 7.54 0.76 9.25
CA GLY A 30 8.12 1.93 9.87
C GLY A 30 7.51 3.23 9.36
N LYS A 31 8.03 4.33 9.89
CA LYS A 31 7.60 5.64 9.45
C LYS A 31 8.20 5.96 8.08
N ILE A 32 7.35 6.36 7.16
CA ILE A 32 7.77 6.87 5.85
C ILE A 32 7.71 8.39 5.81
N ILE A 33 8.62 8.97 5.06
CA ILE A 33 8.62 10.40 4.72
C ILE A 33 8.64 10.48 3.19
N PRO A 34 7.48 10.64 2.52
CA PRO A 34 7.38 10.50 1.06
C PRO A 34 8.33 11.39 0.26
N GLN A 35 8.66 12.57 0.80
CA GLN A 35 9.59 13.50 0.17
C GLN A 35 11.07 13.19 0.42
N SER A 36 11.37 12.24 1.31
CA SER A 36 12.76 11.88 1.61
C SER A 36 13.38 11.09 0.47
N LYS A 37 14.65 11.37 0.19
CA LYS A 37 15.45 10.55 -0.74
C LYS A 37 15.59 9.11 -0.29
N ASP A 38 15.41 8.84 1.00
CA ASP A 38 15.50 7.51 1.58
C ASP A 38 14.31 6.62 1.19
N MET A 39 13.20 7.21 0.70
CA MET A 39 12.08 6.44 0.15
C MET A 39 12.41 5.71 -1.15
N LEU A 40 13.32 6.26 -1.97
CA LEU A 40 13.66 5.67 -3.26
C LEU A 40 14.32 4.30 -3.12
N PRO A 41 15.33 4.11 -2.23
CA PRO A 41 15.87 2.77 -1.94
C PRO A 41 14.81 1.81 -1.40
N LEU A 42 13.88 2.27 -0.55
CA LEU A 42 12.86 1.39 0.03
C LEU A 42 11.99 0.74 -1.06
N VAL A 43 11.53 1.49 -2.06
CA VAL A 43 10.69 0.93 -3.13
C VAL A 43 11.44 0.02 -4.10
N ALA A 44 12.77 0.12 -4.15
CA ALA A 44 13.62 -0.72 -4.97
C ALA A 44 14.11 -1.99 -4.26
N GLU A 45 14.19 -1.98 -2.93
CA GLU A 45 14.79 -3.04 -2.13
C GLU A 45 13.77 -3.91 -1.39
N TYR A 46 12.60 -3.36 -1.06
CA TYR A 46 11.54 -4.08 -0.35
C TYR A 46 10.43 -4.54 -1.29
N LEU A 47 9.81 -5.67 -0.97
CA LEU A 47 8.62 -6.18 -1.67
C LEU A 47 7.32 -5.65 -1.05
N PHE A 48 7.35 -5.37 0.26
CA PHE A 48 6.20 -4.86 0.99
C PHE A 48 6.62 -3.67 1.85
N ILE A 49 5.85 -2.59 1.75
CA ILE A 49 6.00 -1.40 2.60
C ILE A 49 4.68 -1.21 3.35
N SER A 50 4.71 -1.45 4.66
CA SER A 50 3.56 -1.30 5.53
C SER A 50 3.59 0.05 6.25
N ILE A 51 2.55 0.87 5.97
CA ILE A 51 2.36 2.20 6.53
C ILE A 51 1.26 2.12 7.58
N ASP A 52 1.62 1.98 8.85
CA ASP A 52 0.63 1.87 9.92
C ASP A 52 0.25 3.24 10.47
N GLY A 53 -1.05 3.57 10.40
CA GLY A 53 -1.64 4.77 11.01
C GLY A 53 -1.16 6.12 10.45
N GLN A 54 -0.27 6.14 9.46
CA GLN A 54 0.35 7.38 8.98
C GLN A 54 -0.43 8.11 7.90
N LEU A 55 -1.31 7.44 7.16
CA LEU A 55 -2.01 8.06 6.02
C LEU A 55 -2.81 9.30 6.42
N LYS A 56 -3.49 9.28 7.55
CA LYS A 56 -4.22 10.45 8.08
C LYS A 56 -3.33 11.62 8.49
N ALA A 57 -2.07 11.36 8.80
CA ALA A 57 -1.12 12.37 9.24
C ALA A 57 -0.36 13.02 8.05
N LEU A 58 -0.52 12.49 6.83
CA LEU A 58 0.09 13.05 5.64
C LEU A 58 -0.61 14.36 5.27
N ASN A 59 0.17 15.40 5.04
CA ASN A 59 -0.35 16.60 4.40
C ASN A 59 -0.58 16.36 2.91
N LYS A 60 -1.29 17.25 2.24
CA LYS A 60 -1.63 17.13 0.81
C LYS A 60 -0.40 16.94 -0.10
N ARG A 61 0.73 17.55 0.25
CA ARG A 61 1.97 17.44 -0.53
C ARG A 61 2.57 16.04 -0.38
N ASP A 62 2.66 15.52 0.85
CA ASP A 62 3.19 14.19 1.12
C ASP A 62 2.29 13.09 0.53
N GLU A 63 0.97 13.29 0.57
CA GLU A 63 0.01 12.39 -0.08
C GLU A 63 0.24 12.33 -1.61
N ASN A 64 0.46 13.48 -2.25
CA ASN A 64 0.72 13.53 -3.69
C ASN A 64 2.06 12.86 -4.04
N GLU A 65 3.10 13.08 -3.24
CA GLU A 65 4.38 12.40 -3.43
C GLU A 65 4.25 10.89 -3.26
N LEU A 66 3.51 10.43 -2.26
CA LEU A 66 3.22 9.01 -2.07
C LEU A 66 2.46 8.44 -3.28
N LYS A 67 1.45 9.14 -3.80
CA LYS A 67 0.71 8.74 -5.01
C LYS A 67 1.61 8.60 -6.23
N ASN A 68 2.54 9.55 -6.43
CA ASN A 68 3.51 9.50 -7.51
C ASN A 68 4.44 8.29 -7.34
N LEU A 69 4.92 8.08 -6.13
CA LEU A 69 5.81 6.97 -5.82
C LEU A 69 5.15 5.61 -6.05
N ILE A 70 3.90 5.42 -5.61
CA ILE A 70 3.13 4.17 -5.80
C ILE A 70 3.01 3.78 -7.27
N THR A 71 2.92 4.76 -8.17
CA THR A 71 2.70 4.53 -9.61
C THR A 71 3.96 4.62 -10.46
N ALA A 72 5.10 4.99 -9.88
CA ALA A 72 6.36 5.06 -10.60
C ALA A 72 6.81 3.65 -11.04
N PRO A 73 7.14 3.42 -12.33
CA PRO A 73 7.61 2.11 -12.77
C PRO A 73 9.04 1.81 -12.32
N SER A 74 9.81 2.84 -12.05
CA SER A 74 11.22 2.78 -11.62
C SER A 74 11.54 4.00 -10.77
N VAL A 75 12.63 3.92 -10.03
CA VAL A 75 13.18 5.01 -9.23
C VAL A 75 14.63 5.25 -9.59
N LYS A 76 15.06 6.52 -9.52
CA LYS A 76 16.45 6.91 -9.80
C LYS A 76 17.07 7.51 -8.55
N TYR A 77 18.11 6.89 -8.07
CA TYR A 77 18.86 7.41 -6.93
C TYR A 77 20.33 6.99 -6.99
N ARG A 78 21.14 7.66 -6.18
CA ARG A 78 22.55 7.35 -6.00
C ARG A 78 22.72 6.67 -4.65
N ARG A 79 23.27 5.46 -4.66
CA ARG A 79 23.64 4.77 -3.41
C ARG A 79 24.73 5.55 -2.67
N PRO A 80 24.79 5.41 -1.35
CA PRO A 80 25.90 5.96 -0.58
C PRO A 80 27.24 5.55 -1.18
N TYR A 81 28.14 6.52 -1.36
CA TYR A 81 29.48 6.37 -1.96
C TYR A 81 29.54 6.10 -3.47
N ASP A 82 28.43 5.89 -4.15
CA ASP A 82 28.41 5.80 -5.61
C ASP A 82 28.61 7.15 -6.27
N VAL A 83 29.22 7.14 -7.48
CA VAL A 83 29.47 8.34 -8.26
C VAL A 83 28.27 8.71 -9.13
N TYR A 84 27.57 7.71 -9.66
CA TYR A 84 26.50 7.87 -10.63
C TYR A 84 25.10 7.64 -10.02
N ILE A 85 24.12 8.28 -10.63
CA ILE A 85 22.70 7.97 -10.39
C ILE A 85 22.34 6.79 -11.29
N GLU A 86 21.75 5.76 -10.70
CA GLU A 86 21.30 4.57 -11.40
C GLU A 86 19.79 4.44 -11.31
N GLU A 87 19.22 3.71 -12.26
CA GLU A 87 17.79 3.40 -12.30
C GLU A 87 17.54 2.00 -11.75
N TYR A 88 16.59 1.90 -10.83
CA TYR A 88 16.18 0.66 -10.19
C TYR A 88 14.69 0.39 -10.43
N PRO A 89 14.29 -0.86 -10.65
CA PRO A 89 12.87 -1.19 -10.78
C PRO A 89 12.14 -0.94 -9.47
N HIS A 90 10.89 -0.54 -9.57
CA HIS A 90 10.00 -0.46 -8.42
C HIS A 90 9.48 -1.88 -8.11
N LEU A 91 9.84 -2.41 -6.95
CA LEU A 91 9.45 -3.75 -6.51
C LEU A 91 8.36 -3.74 -5.44
N ALA A 92 8.18 -2.63 -4.74
CA ALA A 92 7.36 -2.56 -3.55
C ALA A 92 5.86 -2.52 -3.83
N SER A 93 5.09 -3.27 -3.05
CA SER A 93 3.65 -3.09 -2.86
C SER A 93 3.38 -2.37 -1.55
N PHE A 94 2.56 -1.33 -1.59
CA PHE A 94 2.21 -0.55 -0.42
C PHE A 94 0.97 -1.10 0.28
N MET A 95 1.04 -1.20 1.60
CA MET A 95 -0.05 -1.59 2.47
C MET A 95 -0.18 -0.56 3.59
N ALA A 96 -1.40 -0.29 4.02
CA ALA A 96 -1.65 0.66 5.09
C ALA A 96 -2.80 0.22 5.99
N SER A 97 -2.76 0.64 7.25
CA SER A 97 -3.90 0.59 8.15
C SER A 97 -4.29 1.98 8.60
N VAL A 98 -5.58 2.24 8.72
CA VAL A 98 -6.12 3.55 9.10
C VAL A 98 -7.27 3.36 10.08
N ASN A 99 -7.27 4.14 11.16
CA ASN A 99 -8.40 4.18 12.09
C ASN A 99 -9.49 5.12 11.55
N GLY A 100 -10.70 4.58 11.36
CA GLY A 100 -11.83 5.27 10.75
C GLY A 100 -11.73 5.36 9.22
N ASN A 101 -12.76 5.93 8.59
CA ASN A 101 -12.92 5.88 7.14
C ASN A 101 -12.51 7.16 6.41
N ASP A 102 -12.25 8.25 7.13
CA ASP A 102 -11.96 9.59 6.61
C ASP A 102 -10.45 9.82 6.44
N PHE A 103 -9.85 9.31 5.38
CA PHE A 103 -8.40 9.43 5.17
C PHE A 103 -7.98 9.94 3.78
N LEU A 104 -8.90 9.98 2.81
CA LEU A 104 -8.62 10.51 1.49
C LEU A 104 -8.90 12.01 1.45
N THR A 105 -7.88 12.81 1.19
CA THR A 105 -8.01 14.28 1.12
C THR A 105 -8.17 14.80 -0.30
N ASP A 106 -7.72 14.04 -1.31
CA ASP A 106 -7.77 14.42 -2.71
C ASP A 106 -8.68 13.47 -3.51
N PRO A 107 -9.83 13.96 -4.01
CA PRO A 107 -10.76 13.16 -4.79
C PRO A 107 -10.19 12.68 -6.12
N THR A 108 -9.22 13.40 -6.71
CA THR A 108 -8.74 13.11 -8.06
C THR A 108 -7.76 11.95 -8.16
N GLY A 109 -7.10 11.59 -7.05
CA GLY A 109 -6.08 10.55 -7.01
C GLY A 109 -6.47 9.28 -6.28
N SER A 110 -7.73 9.14 -5.88
CA SER A 110 -8.21 8.05 -5.01
C SER A 110 -8.10 6.65 -5.63
N ARG A 111 -8.11 6.53 -6.95
CA ARG A 111 -7.97 5.24 -7.67
C ARG A 111 -6.67 4.46 -7.37
N ARG A 112 -5.69 5.10 -6.74
CA ARG A 112 -4.44 4.43 -6.31
C ARG A 112 -4.58 3.70 -4.99
N PHE A 113 -5.66 3.96 -4.27
CA PHE A 113 -5.95 3.34 -2.99
C PHE A 113 -7.08 2.32 -3.14
N LEU A 114 -6.87 1.15 -2.56
CA LEU A 114 -7.86 0.08 -2.47
C LEU A 114 -8.27 -0.04 -1.00
N PRO A 115 -9.24 0.76 -0.52
CA PRO A 115 -9.69 0.71 0.85
C PRO A 115 -10.66 -0.44 1.06
N PHE A 116 -10.50 -1.11 2.20
CA PHE A 116 -11.41 -2.15 2.67
C PHE A 116 -11.78 -1.85 4.13
N GLU A 117 -13.06 -1.69 4.38
CA GLU A 117 -13.56 -1.57 5.73
C GLU A 117 -13.53 -2.93 6.43
N VAL A 118 -12.82 -3.00 7.53
CA VAL A 118 -12.64 -4.20 8.32
C VAL A 118 -13.68 -4.23 9.44
N LEU A 119 -14.58 -5.19 9.41
CA LEU A 119 -15.57 -5.40 10.45
C LEU A 119 -14.99 -6.20 11.63
N SER A 120 -14.24 -7.25 11.34
CA SER A 120 -13.55 -8.07 12.34
C SER A 120 -12.35 -8.76 11.73
N ILE A 121 -11.37 -9.10 12.56
CA ILE A 121 -10.19 -9.90 12.17
C ILE A 121 -10.03 -11.04 13.18
N ASP A 122 -9.99 -12.26 12.69
CA ASP A 122 -9.54 -13.43 13.45
C ASP A 122 -8.03 -13.58 13.18
N ILE A 123 -7.22 -12.91 13.99
CA ILE A 123 -5.76 -12.91 13.82
C ILE A 123 -5.17 -14.29 14.11
N ASP A 124 -5.74 -15.03 15.04
CA ASP A 124 -5.27 -16.37 15.40
C ASP A 124 -5.43 -17.33 14.22
N ARG A 125 -6.52 -17.19 13.47
CA ARG A 125 -6.73 -17.96 12.25
C ARG A 125 -5.86 -17.47 11.11
N ALA A 126 -5.67 -16.16 10.98
CA ALA A 126 -4.89 -15.57 9.90
C ALA A 126 -3.42 -16.00 9.90
N ILE A 127 -2.81 -16.19 11.09
CA ILE A 127 -1.41 -16.63 11.20
C ILE A 127 -1.17 -18.08 10.76
N TRP A 128 -2.24 -18.90 10.65
CA TRP A 128 -2.15 -20.27 10.18
C TRP A 128 -2.35 -20.42 8.67
N VAL A 129 -2.64 -19.33 7.96
CA VAL A 129 -2.72 -19.37 6.50
C VAL A 129 -1.33 -19.60 5.94
N ASP A 130 -1.21 -20.63 5.11
CA ASP A 130 0.03 -20.91 4.39
C ASP A 130 0.20 -19.92 3.23
N MET A 131 0.95 -18.86 3.47
CA MET A 131 1.16 -17.81 2.47
C MET A 131 1.98 -18.30 1.27
N ASP A 132 2.83 -19.30 1.41
CA ASP A 132 3.57 -19.86 0.27
C ASP A 132 2.60 -20.52 -0.72
N GLN A 133 1.55 -21.19 -0.22
CA GLN A 133 0.49 -21.74 -1.07
C GLN A 133 -0.36 -20.64 -1.71
N VAL A 134 -0.71 -19.57 -0.98
CA VAL A 134 -1.44 -18.43 -1.52
C VAL A 134 -0.67 -17.80 -2.70
N TYR A 135 0.64 -17.61 -2.55
CA TYR A 135 1.47 -17.06 -3.63
C TYR A 135 1.65 -18.05 -4.79
N ALA A 136 1.72 -19.35 -4.54
CA ALA A 136 1.74 -20.36 -5.58
C ALA A 136 0.45 -20.36 -6.41
N GLU A 137 -0.71 -20.22 -5.76
CA GLU A 137 -1.99 -20.07 -6.44
C GLU A 137 -2.05 -18.78 -7.26
N ALA A 138 -1.65 -17.64 -6.69
CA ALA A 138 -1.58 -16.36 -7.41
C ALA A 138 -0.69 -16.46 -8.66
N ARG A 139 0.46 -17.12 -8.55
CA ARG A 139 1.35 -17.38 -9.70
C ARG A 139 0.67 -18.23 -10.76
N THR A 140 -0.08 -19.25 -10.36
CA THR A 140 -0.83 -20.11 -11.27
C THR A 140 -1.92 -19.31 -12.01
N LEU A 141 -2.65 -18.45 -11.29
CA LEU A 141 -3.63 -17.56 -11.88
C LEU A 141 -3.01 -16.64 -12.93
N LEU A 142 -1.86 -16.03 -12.64
CA LEU A 142 -1.13 -15.18 -13.58
C LEU A 142 -0.71 -15.95 -14.83
N HIS A 143 -0.19 -17.18 -14.67
CA HIS A 143 0.18 -18.04 -15.81
C HIS A 143 -1.02 -18.41 -16.68
N ASN A 144 -2.19 -18.54 -16.08
CA ASN A 144 -3.45 -18.82 -16.78
C ASN A 144 -4.11 -17.57 -17.36
N GLY A 145 -3.41 -16.43 -17.37
CA GLY A 145 -3.90 -15.19 -17.98
C GLY A 145 -4.85 -14.37 -17.11
N PHE A 146 -4.84 -14.59 -15.79
CA PHE A 146 -5.61 -13.74 -14.87
C PHE A 146 -5.20 -12.27 -15.03
N ARG A 147 -6.19 -11.40 -15.26
CA ARG A 147 -5.99 -9.96 -15.37
C ARG A 147 -5.85 -9.35 -13.98
N TYR A 148 -4.71 -8.76 -13.67
CA TYR A 148 -4.39 -8.16 -12.38
C TYR A 148 -4.46 -6.62 -12.36
N TRP A 149 -4.95 -6.01 -13.44
CA TRP A 149 -5.20 -4.57 -13.53
C TRP A 149 -6.68 -4.30 -13.75
N PHE A 150 -7.12 -3.12 -13.32
CA PHE A 150 -8.48 -2.66 -13.52
C PHE A 150 -8.64 -2.05 -14.91
N ASP A 151 -9.78 -2.28 -15.54
CA ASP A 151 -10.20 -1.54 -16.73
C ASP A 151 -10.85 -0.18 -16.34
N ASP A 152 -11.20 0.61 -17.34
CA ASP A 152 -11.75 1.95 -17.11
C ASP A 152 -13.08 1.92 -16.33
N ILE A 153 -13.91 0.91 -16.54
CA ILE A 153 -15.20 0.74 -15.83
C ILE A 153 -14.94 0.43 -14.35
N GLU A 154 -14.06 -0.51 -14.09
CA GLU A 154 -13.68 -0.90 -12.72
C GLU A 154 -12.97 0.25 -11.98
N ILE A 155 -12.18 1.07 -12.70
CA ILE A 155 -11.57 2.28 -12.14
C ILE A 155 -12.64 3.30 -11.73
N GLU A 156 -13.69 3.49 -12.54
CA GLU A 156 -14.82 4.36 -12.19
C GLU A 156 -15.60 3.84 -11.00
N GLU A 157 -15.82 2.52 -10.92
CA GLU A 157 -16.46 1.88 -9.77
C GLU A 157 -15.65 2.06 -8.51
N LEU A 158 -14.33 1.81 -8.58
CA LEU A 158 -13.40 2.05 -7.49
C LEU A 158 -13.43 3.51 -7.03
N HIS A 159 -13.39 4.44 -7.98
CA HIS A 159 -13.46 5.88 -7.67
C HIS A 159 -14.75 6.24 -6.94
N ARG A 160 -15.88 5.70 -7.39
CA ARG A 160 -17.20 5.88 -6.77
C ARG A 160 -17.26 5.27 -5.36
N GLY A 161 -16.72 4.06 -5.18
CA GLY A 161 -16.59 3.43 -3.87
C GLY A 161 -15.72 4.22 -2.90
N ASN A 162 -14.64 4.82 -3.40
CA ASN A 162 -13.70 5.60 -2.60
C ASN A 162 -14.28 6.91 -2.07
N THR A 163 -15.42 7.39 -2.58
CA THR A 163 -16.09 8.60 -2.05
C THR A 163 -16.46 8.47 -0.57
N ALA A 164 -16.76 7.26 -0.12
CA ALA A 164 -17.08 6.99 1.28
C ALA A 164 -15.88 7.20 2.25
N PHE A 165 -14.66 7.25 1.71
CA PHE A 165 -13.43 7.40 2.48
C PHE A 165 -12.83 8.81 2.41
N HIS A 166 -13.52 9.74 1.76
CA HIS A 166 -13.07 11.12 1.69
C HIS A 166 -13.38 11.88 2.98
N VAL A 167 -12.43 12.72 3.37
CA VAL A 167 -12.62 13.67 4.46
C VAL A 167 -13.75 14.62 4.09
N GLN A 168 -14.82 14.63 4.88
CA GLN A 168 -15.91 15.57 4.69
C GLN A 168 -15.45 16.97 5.11
N THR A 169 -15.26 17.85 4.13
CA THR A 169 -15.02 19.28 4.42
C THR A 169 -16.38 19.90 4.75
N ILE A 170 -16.56 20.32 5.99
CA ILE A 170 -17.70 21.16 6.35
C ILE A 170 -17.41 22.55 5.78
N GLU A 171 -18.03 22.91 4.67
CA GLU A 171 -18.05 24.29 4.20
C GLU A 171 -18.97 25.09 5.15
N TYR A 172 -18.36 26.09 5.83
CA TYR A 172 -19.07 27.07 6.63
C TYR A 172 -19.52 28.25 5.75
#